data_6aecfac365d88b7b9b58a4f2fe2d394f
#
_entry.id   6aecfac365d88b7b9b58a4f2fe2d394f
#
_cell.length_a   1.000
_cell.length_b   1.000
_cell.length_c   1.000
_cell.angle_alpha   90.00
_cell.angle_beta   90.00
_cell.angle_gamma   90.00
#
_symmetry.space_group_name_H-M   'P 1'
#
loop_
_entity.id
_entity.type
_entity.pdbx_description
1 polymer ?
#
loop_
_entity_poly.entity_id
_entity_poly.type
_entity_poly.pdbx_seq_one_letter_code
_entity_poly.pdbx_strand_id
1 'polypeptide(L)'
;MIIYKNTNNYLDFTGFEAGVLVNPNYLFEFIKDDDGTKTYCIGVDISANKVKHNLCLIVEKNSPIFTNGEVYLLQGFYLVNIYEQANGSTNLDPTGLTKVETKKLRVIDTAMPTNKEYNGYTKTQNVYNG
;
A
#
# COMPACT_ATOMS: atom_id res chain seq x y z
N MET A 1 0.34 -6.65 -5.45
CA MET A 1 -0.46 -5.60 -4.78
C MET A 1 -0.26 -4.30 -5.53
N ILE A 2 -1.32 -3.54 -5.74
CA ILE A 2 -1.28 -2.28 -6.50
C ILE A 2 -2.03 -1.20 -5.72
N ILE A 3 -1.45 -0.01 -5.64
CA ILE A 3 -2.12 1.20 -5.16
C ILE A 3 -2.14 2.20 -6.30
N TYR A 4 -3.32 2.75 -6.59
CA TYR A 4 -3.49 3.86 -7.53
C TYR A 4 -3.53 5.17 -6.76
N LYS A 5 -2.83 6.19 -7.27
CA LYS A 5 -2.76 7.50 -6.62
C LYS A 5 -4.12 8.20 -6.65
N ASN A 6 -4.40 8.94 -5.57
CA ASN A 6 -5.62 9.74 -5.39
C ASN A 6 -6.90 8.91 -5.45
N THR A 7 -6.84 7.67 -4.98
CA THR A 7 -8.01 6.77 -4.97
C THR A 7 -8.11 6.00 -3.66
N ASN A 8 -9.27 5.36 -3.49
CA ASN A 8 -9.49 4.35 -2.47
C ASN A 8 -8.94 3.02 -3.01
N ASN A 9 -8.07 2.37 -2.23
CA ASN A 9 -7.46 1.11 -2.61
C ASN A 9 -7.82 0.02 -1.60
N TYR A 10 -8.10 -1.17 -2.09
CA TYR A 10 -8.51 -2.30 -1.28
C TYR A 10 -7.41 -3.34 -1.33
N LEU A 11 -6.68 -3.50 -0.22
CA LEU A 11 -5.52 -4.38 -0.15
C LEU A 11 -5.87 -5.67 0.56
N ASP A 12 -5.56 -6.79 -0.07
CA ASP A 12 -5.89 -8.14 0.37
C ASP A 12 -4.64 -8.84 0.93
N PHE A 13 -4.78 -9.49 2.09
CA PHE A 13 -3.67 -10.19 2.73
C PHE A 13 -4.19 -11.23 3.74
N THR A 14 -3.29 -12.06 4.28
CA THR A 14 -3.65 -13.18 5.15
C THR A 14 -3.19 -12.98 6.58
N GLY A 15 -3.40 -11.77 7.13
CA GLY A 15 -2.93 -11.41 8.46
C GLY A 15 -3.51 -12.26 9.59
N PHE A 16 -4.77 -12.68 9.48
CA PHE A 16 -5.43 -13.46 10.53
C PHE A 16 -4.71 -14.79 10.80
N GLU A 17 -4.27 -15.47 9.74
CA GLU A 17 -3.62 -16.79 9.88
C GLU A 17 -2.26 -16.70 10.55
N ALA A 18 -1.51 -15.62 10.28
CA ALA A 18 -0.17 -15.43 10.81
C ALA A 18 -0.15 -14.71 12.16
N GLY A 19 -1.25 -14.06 12.52
CA GLY A 19 -1.33 -13.24 13.73
C GLY A 19 -1.73 -14.03 14.96
N VAL A 20 -1.56 -13.40 16.13
CA VAL A 20 -1.90 -13.98 17.44
C VAL A 20 -2.88 -13.11 18.23
N LEU A 21 -3.13 -11.88 17.80
CA LEU A 21 -4.04 -10.97 18.49
C LEU A 21 -5.49 -11.20 18.09
N VAL A 22 -6.40 -10.90 19.01
CA VAL A 22 -7.83 -10.95 18.74
C VAL A 22 -8.28 -9.59 18.23
N ASN A 23 -8.93 -9.59 17.06
CA ASN A 23 -9.48 -8.39 16.43
C ASN A 23 -8.46 -7.23 16.35
N PRO A 24 -7.28 -7.45 15.73
CA PRO A 24 -6.22 -6.45 15.72
C PRO A 24 -6.46 -5.33 14.74
N ASN A 25 -5.71 -4.21 14.91
CA ASN A 25 -5.43 -3.25 13.85
C ASN A 25 -4.23 -3.74 13.05
N TYR A 26 -4.11 -3.26 11.82
CA TYR A 26 -2.95 -3.55 10.98
C TYR A 26 -2.20 -2.28 10.61
N LEU A 27 -0.91 -2.29 10.92
CA LEU A 27 0.02 -1.22 10.55
C LEU A 27 0.74 -1.63 9.27
N PHE A 28 0.69 -0.77 8.26
CA PHE A 28 1.36 -0.98 6.98
C PHE A 28 2.63 -0.14 6.95
N GLU A 29 3.75 -0.79 6.63
CA GLU A 29 5.04 -0.14 6.41
C GLU A 29 5.37 -0.25 4.93
N PHE A 30 5.47 0.88 4.25
CA PHE A 30 5.80 0.94 2.82
C PHE A 30 7.26 1.36 2.68
N ILE A 31 8.08 0.49 2.10
CA ILE A 31 9.52 0.75 1.89
C ILE A 31 9.77 0.88 0.40
N LYS A 32 10.14 2.09 -0.05
CA LYS A 32 10.38 2.35 -1.46
C LYS A 32 11.66 1.67 -1.92
N ASP A 33 11.61 0.93 -3.03
CA ASP A 33 12.72 0.08 -3.48
C ASP A 33 13.96 0.90 -3.85
N ASP A 34 13.79 2.07 -4.46
CA ASP A 34 14.92 2.81 -5.01
C ASP A 34 15.75 3.55 -3.96
N ASP A 35 15.16 4.04 -2.88
CA ASP A 35 15.86 4.85 -1.88
C ASP A 35 15.65 4.39 -0.43
N GLY A 36 14.80 3.39 -0.20
CA GLY A 36 14.54 2.87 1.14
C GLY A 36 13.66 3.76 2.01
N THR A 37 13.04 4.79 1.45
CA THR A 37 12.13 5.67 2.20
C THR A 37 10.97 4.86 2.78
N LYS A 38 10.71 5.05 4.08
CA LYS A 38 9.65 4.33 4.78
C LYS A 38 8.47 5.24 5.07
N THR A 39 7.27 4.73 4.82
CA THR A 39 6.01 5.42 5.09
C THR A 39 5.09 4.46 5.81
N TYR A 40 4.32 4.94 6.78
CA TYR A 40 3.47 4.10 7.63
C TYR A 40 2.03 4.58 7.59
N CYS A 41 1.08 3.64 7.63
CA CYS A 41 -0.31 3.99 7.91
C CYS A 41 -1.05 2.81 8.55
N ILE A 42 -2.16 3.11 9.22
CA ILE A 42 -3.03 2.09 9.80
C ILE A 42 -4.17 1.85 8.82
N GLY A 43 -4.23 0.64 8.26
CA GLY A 43 -5.30 0.28 7.31
C GLY A 43 -6.65 0.16 8.00
N VAL A 44 -7.71 0.55 7.29
CA VAL A 44 -9.08 0.39 7.77
C VAL A 44 -9.56 -1.00 7.39
N ASP A 45 -9.72 -1.88 8.37
CA ASP A 45 -10.14 -3.27 8.14
C ASP A 45 -11.62 -3.33 7.77
N ILE A 46 -11.91 -3.77 6.56
CA ILE A 46 -13.28 -3.93 6.03
C ILE A 46 -13.56 -5.39 5.68
N SER A 47 -12.83 -6.33 6.27
CA SER A 47 -12.93 -7.76 5.95
C SER A 47 -14.33 -8.30 6.26
N ALA A 48 -14.90 -9.03 5.29
CA ALA A 48 -16.16 -9.75 5.50
C ALA A 48 -15.91 -11.11 6.18
N ASN A 49 -14.75 -11.73 5.90
CA ASN A 49 -14.39 -13.03 6.48
C ASN A 49 -12.90 -13.03 6.82
N LYS A 50 -12.57 -12.65 8.04
CA LYS A 50 -11.19 -12.52 8.52
C LYS A 50 -10.45 -13.84 8.65
N VAL A 51 -11.17 -14.95 8.74
CA VAL A 51 -10.56 -16.27 8.86
C VAL A 51 -9.84 -16.66 7.57
N LYS A 52 -10.38 -16.29 6.42
CA LYS A 52 -9.81 -16.64 5.11
C LYS A 52 -8.82 -15.60 4.62
N HIS A 53 -9.17 -14.34 4.70
CA HIS A 53 -8.31 -13.25 4.27
C HIS A 53 -8.75 -11.93 4.91
N ASN A 54 -7.82 -10.99 4.95
CA ASN A 54 -8.09 -9.64 5.41
C ASN A 54 -8.17 -8.70 4.22
N LEU A 55 -9.08 -7.73 4.31
CA LEU A 55 -9.23 -6.69 3.31
C LEU A 55 -9.17 -5.34 4.02
N CYS A 56 -8.20 -4.51 3.66
CA CYS A 56 -8.05 -3.18 4.24
C CYS A 56 -8.24 -2.11 3.17
N LEU A 57 -8.95 -1.06 3.54
CA LEU A 57 -9.06 0.15 2.74
C LEU A 57 -7.88 1.06 3.07
N ILE A 58 -7.16 1.49 2.04
CA ILE A 58 -6.09 2.47 2.14
C ILE A 58 -6.34 3.54 1.08
N VAL A 59 -6.44 4.79 1.53
CA VAL A 59 -6.71 5.93 0.66
C VAL A 59 -5.39 6.65 0.37
N GLU A 60 -4.98 6.67 -0.88
CA GLU A 60 -3.80 7.42 -1.29
C GLU A 60 -4.23 8.84 -1.64
N LYS A 61 -3.64 9.85 -0.99
CA LYS A 61 -4.01 11.25 -1.18
C LYS A 61 -2.91 12.18 -0.68
N ASN A 62 -2.98 13.45 -1.07
CA ASN A 62 -2.16 14.49 -0.48
C ASN A 62 -2.64 14.81 0.95
N SER A 63 -1.73 15.23 1.80
CA SER A 63 -2.01 15.59 3.20
C SER A 63 -2.77 14.50 3.94
N PRO A 64 -2.18 13.27 4.02
CA PRO A 64 -2.87 12.13 4.60
C PRO A 64 -2.92 12.19 6.12
N ILE A 65 -3.95 11.55 6.69
CA ILE A 65 -4.02 11.24 8.12
C ILE A 65 -3.67 9.76 8.27
N PHE A 66 -2.43 9.47 8.62
CA PHE A 66 -1.87 8.12 8.61
C PHE A 66 -2.61 7.14 9.54
N THR A 67 -3.20 7.65 10.63
CA THR A 67 -3.96 6.82 11.57
C THR A 67 -5.38 6.49 11.09
N ASN A 68 -5.82 7.10 9.98
CA ASN A 68 -7.15 6.93 9.39
C ASN A 68 -7.11 6.16 8.06
N GLY A 69 -6.07 5.36 7.84
CA GLY A 69 -5.94 4.60 6.60
C GLY A 69 -5.59 5.44 5.39
N GLU A 70 -5.03 6.62 5.60
CA GLU A 70 -4.61 7.50 4.51
C GLU A 70 -3.10 7.54 4.41
N VAL A 71 -2.59 7.61 3.19
CA VAL A 71 -1.14 7.62 2.94
C VAL A 71 -0.84 8.42 1.67
N TYR A 72 0.36 8.98 1.61
CA TYR A 72 0.89 9.60 0.40
C TYR A 72 2.12 8.83 -0.03
N LEU A 73 2.09 8.27 -1.26
CA LEU A 73 3.18 7.46 -1.80
C LEU A 73 3.55 7.97 -3.19
N LEU A 74 4.83 8.13 -3.44
CA LEU A 74 5.33 8.43 -4.79
C LEU A 74 5.15 7.20 -5.68
N GLN A 75 4.98 7.43 -6.98
CA GLN A 75 4.91 6.35 -7.95
C GLN A 75 6.19 5.52 -7.91
N GLY A 76 6.05 4.20 -8.00
CA GLY A 76 7.19 3.28 -8.02
C GLY A 76 6.90 1.94 -7.37
N PHE A 77 7.97 1.20 -7.09
CA PHE A 77 7.89 -0.13 -6.49
C PHE A 77 8.26 -0.07 -5.02
N TYR A 78 7.57 -0.86 -4.21
CA TYR A 78 7.70 -0.89 -2.75
C TYR A 78 7.69 -2.32 -2.24
N LEU A 79 8.31 -2.51 -1.08
CA LEU A 79 8.08 -3.66 -0.22
C LEU A 79 7.12 -3.22 0.88
N VAL A 80 6.10 -4.02 1.15
CA VAL A 80 5.11 -3.71 2.19
C VAL A 80 5.20 -4.76 3.29
N ASN A 81 5.50 -4.31 4.50
CA ASN A 81 5.41 -5.14 5.70
C ASN A 81 4.11 -4.80 6.42
N ILE A 82 3.38 -5.83 6.82
CA ILE A 82 2.10 -5.67 7.53
C ILE A 82 2.27 -6.23 8.94
N TYR A 83 1.96 -5.42 9.94
CA TYR A 83 2.10 -5.77 11.35
C TYR A 83 0.75 -5.74 12.03
N GLU A 84 0.51 -6.67 12.95
CA GLU A 84 -0.68 -6.58 13.80
C GLU A 84 -0.36 -5.80 15.06
N GLN A 85 -1.35 -5.09 15.57
CA GLN A 85 -1.28 -4.39 16.84
C GLN A 85 -2.66 -4.35 17.51
N ALA A 86 -2.69 -3.94 18.79
CA ALA A 86 -3.92 -3.94 19.55
C ALA A 86 -5.02 -3.12 18.88
N ASN A 87 -6.26 -3.60 18.98
CA ASN A 87 -7.43 -2.88 18.44
C ASN A 87 -7.49 -1.47 19.00
N GLY A 88 -7.73 -0.50 18.11
CA GLY A 88 -7.79 0.91 18.49
C GLY A 88 -6.45 1.60 18.66
N SER A 89 -5.33 0.88 18.49
CA SER A 89 -4.01 1.50 18.56
C SER A 89 -3.81 2.50 17.42
N THR A 90 -3.23 3.65 17.74
CA THR A 90 -2.83 4.67 16.75
C THR A 90 -1.31 4.70 16.54
N ASN A 91 -0.61 3.66 17.00
CA ASN A 91 0.83 3.56 16.89
C ASN A 91 1.27 3.40 15.42
N LEU A 92 2.24 4.20 15.01
CA LEU A 92 2.83 4.15 13.66
C LEU A 92 4.26 3.59 13.66
N ASP A 93 4.73 3.06 14.80
CA ASP A 93 6.07 2.48 14.94
C ASP A 93 5.95 0.95 15.01
N PRO A 94 6.55 0.21 14.07
CA PRO A 94 6.44 -1.25 14.06
C PRO A 94 7.32 -1.96 15.10
N THR A 95 8.15 -1.24 15.86
CA THR A 95 9.06 -1.84 16.84
C THR A 95 8.27 -2.68 17.85
N GLY A 96 8.66 -3.96 17.99
CA GLY A 96 8.02 -4.89 18.90
C GLY A 96 6.72 -5.49 18.41
N LEU A 97 6.22 -5.12 17.25
CA LEU A 97 5.01 -5.69 16.69
C LEU A 97 5.30 -6.98 15.93
N THR A 98 4.30 -7.83 15.81
CA THR A 98 4.39 -9.06 15.03
C THR A 98 4.11 -8.76 13.57
N LYS A 99 5.08 -9.05 12.70
CA LYS A 99 4.86 -8.95 11.25
C LYS A 99 4.08 -10.17 10.78
N VAL A 100 2.93 -9.93 10.17
CA VAL A 100 2.05 -11.00 9.70
C VAL A 100 2.20 -11.30 8.23
N GLU A 101 2.69 -10.34 7.44
CA GLU A 101 2.91 -10.58 6.01
C GLU A 101 3.87 -9.57 5.42
N THR A 102 4.55 -9.97 4.32
CA THR A 102 5.35 -9.09 3.47
C THR A 102 4.91 -9.28 2.03
N LYS A 103 4.65 -8.19 1.33
CA LYS A 103 4.22 -8.23 -0.07
C LYS A 103 4.97 -7.20 -0.89
N LYS A 104 5.00 -7.42 -2.20
CA LYS A 104 5.48 -6.43 -3.15
C LYS A 104 4.32 -5.56 -3.59
N LEU A 105 4.60 -4.26 -3.80
CA LEU A 105 3.59 -3.28 -4.15
C LEU A 105 4.11 -2.41 -5.30
N ARG A 106 3.20 -2.05 -6.20
CA ARG A 106 3.44 -1.04 -7.21
C ARG A 106 2.45 0.11 -7.00
N VAL A 107 2.97 1.35 -6.97
CA VAL A 107 2.14 2.55 -6.93
C VAL A 107 2.11 3.17 -8.32
N ILE A 108 0.91 3.36 -8.84
CA ILE A 108 0.67 3.85 -10.21
C ILE A 108 -0.08 5.18 -10.16
N ASP A 109 0.46 6.18 -10.87
CA ASP A 109 -0.20 7.46 -11.06
C ASP A 109 -0.82 7.49 -12.45
N THR A 110 -2.12 7.26 -12.54
CA THR A 110 -2.83 7.23 -13.82
C THR A 110 -3.08 8.61 -14.41
N ALA A 111 -2.86 9.67 -13.64
CA ALA A 111 -2.97 11.05 -14.15
C ALA A 111 -1.72 11.52 -14.88
N MET A 112 -0.58 10.80 -14.74
CA MET A 112 0.65 11.14 -15.45
C MET A 112 0.56 10.72 -16.92
N PRO A 113 1.05 11.56 -17.90
CA PRO A 113 1.14 11.16 -19.30
C PRO A 113 2.08 9.97 -19.43
N THR A 114 1.65 9.02 -20.18
CA THR A 114 2.50 7.88 -20.46
C THR A 114 3.11 8.06 -21.86
N ASN A 115 3.10 8.42 -21.94
CA ASN A 115 3.56 8.37 -22.74
C ASN A 115 3.98 8.58 -23.32
N LYS A 116 3.69 9.14 -23.67
CA LYS A 116 4.15 9.38 -23.83
C LYS A 116 4.97 8.86 -23.88
N GLU A 117 4.63 8.61 -24.00
CA GLU A 117 5.42 8.12 -23.78
C GLU A 117 5.75 7.39 -24.27
N TYR A 118 5.30 7.59 -24.71
CA TYR A 118 5.80 6.98 -24.84
C TYR A 118 5.76 6.88 -25.43
N ASN A 119 5.50 7.42 -26.12
CA ASN A 119 5.61 7.42 -26.37
C ASN A 119 5.94 7.35 -26.67
N GLY A 120 5.71 8.04 -27.75
CA GLY A 120 6.19 7.88 -27.75
C GLY A 120 6.44 7.55 -28.26
N TYR A 121 6.31 8.19 -28.94
CA TYR A 121 6.63 7.90 -29.22
C TYR A 121 6.45 7.80 -29.69
N THR A 122 6.28 7.68 -30.25
CA THR A 122 6.25 7.59 -30.33
C THR A 122 6.23 7.48 -30.76
N LYS A 123 6.26 8.05 -31.73
CA LYS A 123 6.37 7.85 -31.93
C LYS A 123 6.71 7.62 -32.15
N THR A 124 6.38 7.78 -33.21
CA THR A 124 6.75 7.51 -33.16
C THR A 124 6.93 7.10 -33.15
N GLN A 125 7.07 7.44 -33.95
CA GLN A 125 7.35 6.85 -33.75
C GLN A 125 7.61 6.21 -33.46
N ASN A 126 7.41 6.42 -34.57
CA ASN A 126 7.73 5.68 -34.25
C ASN A 126 7.95 5.04 -34.05
N VAL A 127 7.71 4.87 -34.81
CA VAL A 127 8.05 4.11 -34.34
C VAL A 127 8.25 3.44 -34.03
N TYR A 128 8.44 3.80 -35.02
CA TYR A 128 8.66 3.02 -34.54
C TYR A 128 8.72 2.90 -34.19
N ASN A 129 8.54 3.18 -35.10
CA ASN A 129 8.61 2.91 -34.43
C ASN A 129 8.58 2.81 -33.76
N GLY A 130 8.16 2.81 -34.92
CA GLY A 130 8.36 2.32 -34.03
C GLY A 130 8.26 2.27 -33.38
#